data_04c55246328c94f6eb1644b6e70fc251
#
_entry.id   04c55246328c94f6eb1644b6e70fc251
#
_cell.length_a   1.000
_cell.length_b   1.000
_cell.length_c   1.000
_cell.angle_alpha   90.00
_cell.angle_beta   90.00
_cell.angle_gamma   90.00
#
_symmetry.space_group_name_H-M   'P 1'
#
loop_
_entity.id
_entity.type
_entity.pdbx_description
1 polymer ?
#
loop_
_entity_poly.entity_id
_entity_poly.type
_entity_poly.pdbx_seq_one_letter_code
_entity_poly.pdbx_strand_id
1 'polypeptide(L)'
;MISRRSVLALAACTVLGAVGCSKTEEYTGPELILRYAENQPEDYPTTQAALAFADLVAERTEGRVKVVVYSGGELGAEQSVIEQMQYGGIDFARVSLSQLAEYQPALSVLQLPFLYTDAPQMWRVLDGEIGDEFLSGLGAMDLVGLSWFDAGVRSFYTREKVETLADLAGLTLRVQESDMMSEMILDLGAKPAQVVYSRVYAALHNAEIDGAENNWPSYEAMGHYEVAPYFLKDEHARVPELQLASEAAMEKLAELDERFPDIIRTCGKESALAERRLWAEREASAEKHMREWGVEVTTLSAVEKARFRAAVEPMYAAFEEQSRLIQRIREA
;
A
#
# COMPACT_ATOMS: atom_id res chain seq x y z
N MET A 1 72.77 44.47 23.77
CA MET A 1 74.03 44.67 23.00
C MET A 1 73.78 44.26 21.57
N ILE A 2 73.98 45.23 20.65
CA ILE A 2 74.36 45.08 19.24
C ILE A 2 73.34 44.37 18.34
N SER A 3 72.58 45.02 17.51
CA SER A 3 72.79 45.94 16.39
C SER A 3 73.00 45.24 15.04
N ARG A 4 72.22 45.75 14.12
CA ARG A 4 72.45 45.99 12.67
C ARG A 4 71.68 45.05 11.73
N ARG A 5 70.70 45.65 11.03
CA ARG A 5 70.77 46.37 9.76
C ARG A 5 71.21 45.47 8.61
N SER A 6 70.40 45.21 7.67
CA SER A 6 70.21 45.85 6.32
C SER A 6 69.85 44.66 5.38
N VAL A 7 69.15 44.65 4.34
CA VAL A 7 68.92 45.52 3.23
C VAL A 7 67.75 44.98 2.43
N LEU A 8 66.94 45.87 1.93
CA LEU A 8 65.90 45.62 0.95
C LEU A 8 66.46 44.98 -0.31
N ALA A 9 65.74 43.94 -0.82
CA ALA A 9 65.80 43.63 -2.24
C ALA A 9 64.32 43.44 -2.72
N LEU A 10 63.83 44.46 -3.46
CA LEU A 10 62.56 44.38 -4.17
C LEU A 10 62.76 43.42 -5.34
N ALA A 11 62.10 42.26 -5.30
CA ALA A 11 61.94 41.44 -6.50
C ALA A 11 60.44 41.54 -6.90
N ALA A 12 60.21 42.29 -7.98
CA ALA A 12 58.90 42.35 -8.63
C ALA A 12 58.64 41.00 -9.34
N CYS A 13 57.86 40.12 -8.71
CA CYS A 13 57.30 38.96 -9.39
C CYS A 13 55.97 39.40 -10.03
N THR A 14 55.96 39.60 -11.31
CA THR A 14 54.77 39.65 -12.16
C THR A 14 54.13 38.28 -12.13
N VAL A 15 53.08 38.11 -11.30
CA VAL A 15 52.21 36.95 -11.36
C VAL A 15 51.26 37.17 -12.54
N LEU A 16 51.55 36.51 -13.65
CA LEU A 16 50.55 36.27 -14.69
C LEU A 16 49.41 35.46 -14.08
N GLY A 17 48.30 36.14 -13.87
CA GLY A 17 47.04 35.48 -13.46
C GLY A 17 46.59 34.54 -14.57
N ALA A 18 46.86 33.26 -14.43
CA ALA A 18 46.11 32.24 -15.13
C ALA A 18 44.67 32.28 -14.57
N VAL A 19 43.79 32.95 -15.33
CA VAL A 19 42.35 32.78 -15.17
C VAL A 19 42.05 31.34 -15.55
N GLY A 20 42.17 30.43 -14.58
CA GLY A 20 41.62 29.11 -14.67
C GLY A 20 40.10 29.27 -14.71
N CYS A 21 39.50 29.14 -15.89
CA CYS A 21 38.08 28.77 -15.98
C CYS A 21 37.93 27.45 -15.22
N SER A 22 37.57 27.51 -13.93
CA SER A 22 36.95 26.39 -13.29
C SER A 22 35.67 26.14 -14.08
N LYS A 23 35.66 25.11 -14.91
CA LYS A 23 34.40 24.51 -15.31
C LYS A 23 33.71 24.13 -14.01
N THR A 24 32.73 24.90 -13.59
CA THR A 24 31.71 24.42 -12.69
C THR A 24 31.17 23.16 -13.36
N GLU A 25 31.47 21.98 -12.82
CA GLU A 25 30.78 20.79 -13.23
C GLU A 25 29.30 21.11 -12.98
N GLU A 26 28.54 21.26 -14.08
CA GLU A 26 27.10 21.38 -13.99
C GLU A 26 26.60 20.16 -13.21
N TYR A 27 25.84 20.38 -12.13
CA TYR A 27 25.20 19.32 -11.42
C TYR A 27 24.26 18.60 -12.38
N THR A 28 24.59 17.33 -12.70
CA THR A 28 23.85 16.49 -13.64
C THR A 28 22.88 15.53 -12.92
N GLY A 29 22.67 15.73 -11.62
CA GLY A 29 21.74 14.94 -10.83
C GLY A 29 20.28 15.38 -11.01
N PRO A 30 19.33 14.67 -10.37
CA PRO A 30 17.92 15.03 -10.43
C PRO A 30 17.68 16.40 -9.79
N GLU A 31 16.79 17.19 -10.40
CA GLU A 31 16.39 18.51 -9.88
C GLU A 31 15.44 18.37 -8.70
N LEU A 32 14.67 17.26 -8.65
CA LEU A 32 13.70 16.94 -7.60
C LEU A 32 13.86 15.48 -7.15
N ILE A 33 13.95 15.26 -5.84
CA ILE A 33 13.95 13.91 -5.24
C ILE A 33 12.72 13.77 -4.38
N LEU A 34 11.90 12.75 -4.67
CA LEU A 34 10.64 12.47 -4.00
C LEU A 34 10.70 11.11 -3.32
N ARG A 35 9.95 10.95 -2.22
CA ARG A 35 9.91 9.74 -1.39
C ARG A 35 8.65 8.95 -1.65
N TYR A 36 8.79 7.63 -1.82
CA TYR A 36 7.68 6.68 -1.90
C TYR A 36 7.72 5.74 -0.70
N ALA A 37 6.64 5.69 0.08
CA ALA A 37 6.49 4.81 1.23
C ALA A 37 5.79 3.50 0.84
N GLU A 38 6.39 2.38 1.23
CA GLU A 38 5.86 1.03 1.03
C GLU A 38 6.11 0.17 2.27
N ASN A 39 5.11 -0.54 2.78
CA ASN A 39 5.26 -1.33 3.99
C ASN A 39 5.64 -2.80 3.72
N GLN A 40 5.61 -3.24 2.46
CA GLN A 40 5.95 -4.60 2.05
C GLN A 40 7.45 -4.74 1.74
N PRO A 41 8.00 -5.96 1.81
CA PRO A 41 9.39 -6.21 1.44
C PRO A 41 9.65 -5.95 -0.05
N GLU A 42 10.93 -5.84 -0.40
CA GLU A 42 11.36 -5.41 -1.73
C GLU A 42 10.87 -6.34 -2.86
N ASP A 43 10.78 -7.65 -2.61
CA ASP A 43 10.33 -8.65 -3.59
C ASP A 43 8.80 -8.78 -3.73
N TYR A 44 8.04 -7.98 -2.97
CA TYR A 44 6.58 -8.02 -2.99
C TYR A 44 6.01 -7.29 -4.23
N PRO A 45 4.89 -7.77 -4.83
CA PRO A 45 4.35 -7.19 -6.06
C PRO A 45 4.12 -5.69 -6.02
N THR A 46 3.58 -5.15 -4.92
CA THR A 46 3.32 -3.71 -4.79
C THR A 46 4.61 -2.91 -4.71
N THR A 47 5.65 -3.43 -4.04
CA THR A 47 6.97 -2.79 -3.98
C THR A 47 7.66 -2.81 -5.34
N GLN A 48 7.57 -3.93 -6.06
CA GLN A 48 8.09 -4.02 -7.43
C GLN A 48 7.40 -3.02 -8.37
N ALA A 49 6.09 -2.81 -8.20
CA ALA A 49 5.37 -1.78 -8.94
C ALA A 49 5.79 -0.35 -8.55
N ALA A 50 6.07 -0.10 -7.27
CA ALA A 50 6.61 1.19 -6.81
C ALA A 50 8.00 1.47 -7.42
N LEU A 51 8.86 0.46 -7.52
CA LEU A 51 10.15 0.56 -8.20
C LEU A 51 9.97 0.83 -9.71
N ALA A 52 9.07 0.09 -10.37
CA ALA A 52 8.74 0.33 -11.78
C ALA A 52 8.16 1.74 -12.00
N PHE A 53 7.33 2.24 -11.09
CA PHE A 53 6.83 3.61 -11.11
C PHE A 53 7.99 4.61 -11.03
N ALA A 54 8.95 4.39 -10.13
CA ALA A 54 10.13 5.26 -9.97
C ALA A 54 10.97 5.31 -11.25
N ASP A 55 11.17 4.16 -11.89
CA ASP A 55 11.92 4.06 -13.16
C ASP A 55 11.19 4.78 -14.31
N LEU A 56 9.86 4.59 -14.43
CA LEU A 56 9.03 5.27 -15.43
C LEU A 56 9.07 6.80 -15.24
N VAL A 57 9.00 7.27 -13.99
CA VAL A 57 9.11 8.71 -13.68
C VAL A 57 10.46 9.24 -14.09
N ALA A 58 11.56 8.58 -13.73
CA ALA A 58 12.91 9.00 -14.11
C ALA A 58 13.08 9.05 -15.63
N GLU A 59 12.61 8.02 -16.35
CA GLU A 59 12.68 7.97 -17.82
C GLU A 59 11.91 9.13 -18.47
N ARG A 60 10.65 9.35 -18.07
CA ARG A 60 9.74 10.33 -18.71
C ARG A 60 10.01 11.77 -18.32
N THR A 61 10.73 11.98 -17.23
CA THR A 61 11.21 13.31 -16.82
C THR A 61 12.66 13.56 -17.23
N GLU A 62 13.22 12.69 -18.09
CA GLU A 62 14.62 12.80 -18.57
C GLU A 62 15.63 12.86 -17.41
N GLY A 63 15.34 12.16 -16.30
CA GLY A 63 16.15 12.12 -15.09
C GLY A 63 16.03 13.37 -14.19
N ARG A 64 15.17 14.32 -14.52
CA ARG A 64 14.95 15.52 -13.70
C ARG A 64 14.26 15.23 -12.39
N VAL A 65 13.39 14.19 -12.34
CA VAL A 65 12.73 13.73 -11.12
C VAL A 65 13.23 12.34 -10.77
N LYS A 66 13.61 12.14 -9.50
CA LYS A 66 13.96 10.84 -8.93
C LYS A 66 12.98 10.49 -7.83
N VAL A 67 12.35 9.35 -7.92
CA VAL A 67 11.57 8.76 -6.81
C VAL A 67 12.44 7.73 -6.08
N VAL A 68 12.50 7.84 -4.76
CA VAL A 68 13.21 6.88 -3.89
C VAL A 68 12.16 6.07 -3.13
N VAL A 69 12.14 4.77 -3.38
CA VAL A 69 11.21 3.84 -2.71
C VAL A 69 11.84 3.37 -1.40
N TYR A 70 11.10 3.51 -0.30
CA TYR A 70 11.42 3.02 1.03
C TYR A 70 10.47 1.86 1.34
N SER A 71 10.98 0.64 1.25
CA SER A 71 10.22 -0.60 1.46
C SER A 71 10.23 -1.06 2.92
N GLY A 72 9.48 -2.12 3.24
CA GLY A 72 9.51 -2.75 4.56
C GLY A 72 9.01 -1.88 5.72
N GLY A 73 8.29 -0.80 5.43
CA GLY A 73 7.75 0.09 6.46
C GLY A 73 8.80 1.05 7.05
N GLU A 74 9.90 1.33 6.36
CA GLU A 74 10.96 2.23 6.85
C GLU A 74 10.45 3.63 7.17
N LEU A 75 9.42 4.13 6.48
CA LEU A 75 8.83 5.45 6.72
C LEU A 75 7.65 5.42 7.71
N GLY A 76 7.33 4.27 8.29
CA GLY A 76 6.31 4.10 9.31
C GLY A 76 5.15 3.22 8.90
N ALA A 77 4.17 3.07 9.83
CA ALA A 77 2.91 2.38 9.55
C ALA A 77 2.01 3.22 8.63
N GLU A 78 1.06 2.58 7.95
CA GLU A 78 0.23 3.23 6.91
C GLU A 78 -0.52 4.45 7.42
N GLN A 79 -1.08 4.44 8.63
CA GLN A 79 -1.74 5.62 9.21
C GLN A 79 -0.78 6.80 9.31
N SER A 80 0.42 6.57 9.86
CA SER A 80 1.45 7.62 9.96
C SER A 80 1.91 8.11 8.57
N VAL A 81 1.96 7.21 7.58
CA VAL A 81 2.29 7.57 6.20
C VAL A 81 1.21 8.47 5.60
N ILE A 82 -0.08 8.13 5.77
CA ILE A 82 -1.20 8.96 5.29
C ILE A 82 -1.12 10.37 5.90
N GLU A 83 -0.95 10.47 7.22
CA GLU A 83 -0.80 11.76 7.90
C GLU A 83 0.41 12.56 7.37
N GLN A 84 1.55 11.91 7.19
CA GLN A 84 2.74 12.57 6.65
C GLN A 84 2.56 13.01 5.19
N MET A 85 1.79 12.29 4.38
CA MET A 85 1.44 12.71 3.02
C MET A 85 0.60 13.99 3.03
N GLN A 86 -0.41 14.07 3.89
CA GLN A 86 -1.25 15.27 4.04
C GLN A 86 -0.44 16.53 4.41
N TYR A 87 0.63 16.36 5.19
CA TYR A 87 1.55 17.45 5.54
C TYR A 87 2.71 17.63 4.53
N GLY A 88 2.73 16.89 3.42
CA GLY A 88 3.80 16.98 2.41
C GLY A 88 5.16 16.43 2.86
N GLY A 89 5.16 15.61 3.92
CA GLY A 89 6.34 14.93 4.45
C GLY A 89 6.72 13.68 3.66
N ILE A 90 5.76 13.00 3.04
CA ILE A 90 5.93 11.88 2.11
C ILE A 90 5.22 12.25 0.81
N ASP A 91 5.87 11.94 -0.32
CA ASP A 91 5.40 12.41 -1.62
C ASP A 91 4.48 11.38 -2.31
N PHE A 92 4.80 10.09 -2.21
CA PHE A 92 4.02 8.98 -2.74
C PHE A 92 3.90 7.86 -1.71
N ALA A 93 2.84 7.07 -1.80
CA ALA A 93 2.70 5.84 -1.03
C ALA A 93 1.77 4.83 -1.70
N ARG A 94 1.92 3.56 -1.31
CA ARG A 94 0.88 2.56 -1.41
C ARG A 94 0.22 2.42 -0.04
N VAL A 95 -1.09 2.47 -0.02
CA VAL A 95 -1.88 2.27 1.21
C VAL A 95 -3.08 1.36 0.96
N SER A 96 -3.44 0.58 1.99
CA SER A 96 -4.65 -0.24 1.98
C SER A 96 -5.91 0.63 2.00
N LEU A 97 -6.91 0.23 1.22
CA LEU A 97 -8.23 0.85 1.25
C LEU A 97 -8.81 0.92 2.68
N SER A 98 -8.64 -0.14 3.48
CA SER A 98 -9.12 -0.20 4.86
C SER A 98 -8.54 0.91 5.73
N GLN A 99 -7.26 1.22 5.57
CA GLN A 99 -6.60 2.29 6.33
C GLN A 99 -7.05 3.67 5.86
N LEU A 100 -7.17 3.86 4.54
CA LEU A 100 -7.60 5.13 3.96
C LEU A 100 -9.08 5.43 4.25
N ALA A 101 -9.92 4.41 4.38
CA ALA A 101 -11.34 4.54 4.71
C ALA A 101 -11.60 5.13 6.10
N GLU A 102 -10.65 5.01 7.03
CA GLU A 102 -10.76 5.65 8.36
C GLU A 102 -10.69 7.19 8.26
N TYR A 103 -10.06 7.71 7.21
CA TYR A 103 -9.99 9.15 6.92
C TYR A 103 -11.06 9.60 5.92
N GLN A 104 -11.48 8.73 5.01
CA GLN A 104 -12.49 8.96 3.99
C GLN A 104 -13.56 7.86 4.03
N PRO A 105 -14.56 7.96 4.93
CA PRO A 105 -15.54 6.89 5.18
C PRO A 105 -16.31 6.41 3.95
N ALA A 106 -16.47 7.27 2.92
CA ALA A 106 -17.12 6.89 1.68
C ALA A 106 -16.44 5.70 0.96
N LEU A 107 -15.13 5.52 1.17
CA LEU A 107 -14.35 4.40 0.61
C LEU A 107 -14.76 3.05 1.20
N SER A 108 -15.31 3.01 2.40
CA SER A 108 -15.68 1.77 3.10
C SER A 108 -16.62 0.89 2.29
N VAL A 109 -17.48 1.46 1.47
CA VAL A 109 -18.41 0.68 0.62
C VAL A 109 -17.70 -0.29 -0.32
N LEU A 110 -16.48 0.07 -0.79
CA LEU A 110 -15.71 -0.75 -1.73
C LEU A 110 -15.06 -1.99 -1.10
N GLN A 111 -15.05 -2.11 0.21
CA GLN A 111 -14.48 -3.24 0.95
C GLN A 111 -15.52 -4.08 1.71
N LEU A 112 -16.81 -3.85 1.47
CA LEU A 112 -17.87 -4.64 2.09
C LEU A 112 -17.64 -6.14 1.88
N PRO A 113 -17.81 -6.97 2.92
CA PRO A 113 -17.58 -8.41 2.82
C PRO A 113 -18.48 -9.03 1.74
N PHE A 114 -17.88 -9.88 0.89
CA PHE A 114 -18.55 -10.54 -0.23
C PHE A 114 -19.20 -9.60 -1.26
N LEU A 115 -18.77 -8.36 -1.36
CA LEU A 115 -19.26 -7.38 -2.33
C LEU A 115 -19.03 -7.83 -3.77
N TYR A 116 -17.78 -8.23 -4.06
CA TYR A 116 -17.36 -8.68 -5.38
C TYR A 116 -17.50 -10.20 -5.51
N THR A 117 -17.91 -10.66 -6.69
CA THR A 117 -17.99 -12.09 -7.02
C THR A 117 -16.60 -12.67 -7.34
N ASP A 118 -15.76 -11.88 -8.01
CA ASP A 118 -14.42 -12.25 -8.45
C ASP A 118 -13.54 -11.01 -8.72
N ALA A 119 -12.25 -11.22 -8.99
CA ALA A 119 -11.35 -10.14 -9.34
C ALA A 119 -11.72 -9.42 -10.66
N PRO A 120 -12.12 -10.11 -11.76
CA PRO A 120 -12.56 -9.43 -12.97
C PRO A 120 -13.71 -8.45 -12.74
N GLN A 121 -14.69 -8.78 -11.88
CA GLN A 121 -15.77 -7.86 -11.54
C GLN A 121 -15.23 -6.65 -10.77
N MET A 122 -14.39 -6.87 -9.76
CA MET A 122 -13.76 -5.78 -9.01
C MET A 122 -13.03 -4.81 -9.96
N TRP A 123 -12.29 -5.34 -10.94
CA TRP A 123 -11.56 -4.51 -11.89
C TRP A 123 -12.47 -3.74 -12.85
N ARG A 124 -13.60 -4.29 -13.27
CA ARG A 124 -14.58 -3.51 -14.05
C ARG A 124 -15.12 -2.31 -13.26
N VAL A 125 -15.25 -2.44 -11.94
CA VAL A 125 -15.67 -1.35 -11.05
C VAL A 125 -14.55 -0.32 -10.87
N LEU A 126 -13.35 -0.77 -10.50
CA LEU A 126 -12.25 0.10 -10.10
C LEU A 126 -11.55 0.78 -11.30
N ASP A 127 -11.56 0.16 -12.47
CA ASP A 127 -11.05 0.76 -13.72
C ASP A 127 -12.10 1.59 -14.45
N GLY A 128 -13.34 1.61 -13.94
CA GLY A 128 -14.48 2.35 -14.52
C GLY A 128 -14.77 3.66 -13.75
N GLU A 129 -15.93 4.24 -14.11
CA GLU A 129 -16.40 5.51 -13.53
C GLU A 129 -16.43 5.51 -12.00
N ILE A 130 -16.82 4.38 -11.37
CA ILE A 130 -16.90 4.27 -9.91
C ILE A 130 -15.50 4.45 -9.30
N GLY A 131 -14.50 3.73 -9.81
CA GLY A 131 -13.13 3.85 -9.32
C GLY A 131 -12.54 5.24 -9.56
N ASP A 132 -12.82 5.87 -10.71
CA ASP A 132 -12.38 7.23 -11.01
C ASP A 132 -13.03 8.27 -10.08
N GLU A 133 -14.34 8.11 -9.74
CA GLU A 133 -15.03 8.97 -8.77
C GLU A 133 -14.33 8.92 -7.39
N PHE A 134 -13.98 7.71 -6.91
CA PHE A 134 -13.30 7.56 -5.62
C PHE A 134 -11.88 8.11 -5.62
N LEU A 135 -11.08 7.85 -6.67
CA LEU A 135 -9.74 8.43 -6.78
C LEU A 135 -9.77 9.96 -6.82
N SER A 136 -10.75 10.52 -7.54
CA SER A 136 -10.92 11.98 -7.64
C SER A 136 -11.38 12.61 -6.33
N GLY A 137 -12.12 11.87 -5.51
CA GLY A 137 -12.63 12.33 -4.21
C GLY A 137 -11.56 12.52 -3.13
N LEU A 138 -10.32 12.02 -3.35
CA LEU A 138 -9.23 12.09 -2.37
C LEU A 138 -8.64 13.50 -2.22
N GLY A 139 -8.91 14.41 -3.15
CA GLY A 139 -8.48 15.80 -3.04
C GLY A 139 -8.97 16.53 -1.78
N ALA A 140 -10.09 16.09 -1.18
CA ALA A 140 -10.56 16.61 0.10
C ALA A 140 -9.62 16.28 1.29
N MET A 141 -8.65 15.39 1.08
CA MET A 141 -7.65 14.95 2.06
C MET A 141 -6.24 15.45 1.72
N ASP A 142 -6.08 16.38 0.81
CA ASP A 142 -4.78 16.80 0.27
C ASP A 142 -3.99 15.65 -0.38
N LEU A 143 -4.72 14.66 -0.93
CA LEU A 143 -4.19 13.48 -1.60
C LEU A 143 -4.69 13.37 -3.04
N VAL A 144 -3.86 12.80 -3.89
CA VAL A 144 -4.17 12.52 -5.29
C VAL A 144 -4.12 11.01 -5.51
N GLY A 145 -5.26 10.40 -5.86
CA GLY A 145 -5.32 9.00 -6.28
C GLY A 145 -4.69 8.82 -7.66
N LEU A 146 -3.67 7.99 -7.76
CA LEU A 146 -2.99 7.70 -9.02
C LEU A 146 -3.54 6.43 -9.70
N SER A 147 -3.75 5.37 -8.91
CA SER A 147 -4.22 4.08 -9.42
C SER A 147 -4.66 3.14 -8.28
N TRP A 148 -5.32 2.04 -8.68
CA TRP A 148 -5.68 0.91 -7.83
C TRP A 148 -4.71 -0.25 -8.04
N PHE A 149 -4.24 -0.85 -6.93
CA PHE A 149 -3.41 -2.05 -6.90
C PHE A 149 -4.23 -3.25 -6.44
N ASP A 150 -3.84 -4.45 -6.88
CA ASP A 150 -4.42 -5.70 -6.39
C ASP A 150 -3.91 -6.01 -4.98
N ALA A 151 -4.75 -6.65 -4.21
CA ALA A 151 -4.42 -7.24 -2.93
C ALA A 151 -5.12 -8.61 -2.76
N GLY A 152 -5.58 -9.18 -3.87
CA GLY A 152 -6.22 -10.49 -3.92
C GLY A 152 -7.52 -10.58 -3.11
N VAL A 153 -7.72 -11.75 -2.54
CA VAL A 153 -8.86 -12.02 -1.65
C VAL A 153 -8.36 -12.38 -0.27
N ARG A 154 -9.02 -11.83 0.74
CA ARG A 154 -8.69 -12.05 2.15
C ARG A 154 -9.42 -13.25 2.69
N SER A 155 -8.72 -14.01 3.52
CA SER A 155 -9.20 -15.21 4.19
C SER A 155 -8.60 -15.30 5.59
N PHE A 156 -9.25 -16.06 6.48
CA PHE A 156 -8.75 -16.25 7.84
C PHE A 156 -7.62 -17.28 7.89
N TYR A 157 -6.70 -17.09 8.81
CA TYR A 157 -5.73 -18.09 9.23
C TYR A 157 -5.57 -18.06 10.74
N THR A 158 -5.46 -19.24 11.36
CA THR A 158 -5.59 -19.40 12.80
C THR A 158 -4.54 -20.37 13.37
N ARG A 159 -4.32 -20.28 14.68
CA ARG A 159 -3.42 -21.17 15.42
C ARG A 159 -4.03 -22.55 15.65
N GLU A 160 -5.34 -22.63 15.74
CA GLU A 160 -6.12 -23.85 15.86
C GLU A 160 -7.08 -23.96 14.67
N LYS A 161 -7.44 -25.18 14.29
CA LYS A 161 -8.24 -25.43 13.10
C LYS A 161 -9.66 -24.85 13.22
N VAL A 162 -10.09 -24.15 12.18
CA VAL A 162 -11.43 -23.58 11.99
C VAL A 162 -12.02 -24.16 10.69
N GLU A 163 -13.24 -24.68 10.75
CA GLU A 163 -13.94 -25.30 9.63
C GLU A 163 -15.32 -24.69 9.38
N THR A 164 -15.92 -24.07 10.41
CA THR A 164 -17.28 -23.52 10.39
C THR A 164 -17.32 -22.13 11.01
N LEU A 165 -18.40 -21.38 10.75
CA LEU A 165 -18.65 -20.09 11.40
C LEU A 165 -18.68 -20.23 12.95
N ALA A 166 -19.21 -21.33 13.48
CA ALA A 166 -19.28 -21.55 14.91
C ALA A 166 -17.91 -21.67 15.58
N ASP A 167 -16.89 -22.13 14.85
CA ASP A 167 -15.53 -22.28 15.37
C ASP A 167 -14.82 -20.94 15.57
N LEU A 168 -15.31 -19.86 14.94
CA LEU A 168 -14.79 -18.50 15.16
C LEU A 168 -15.22 -17.92 16.52
N ALA A 169 -16.27 -18.49 17.12
CA ALA A 169 -16.88 -17.94 18.33
C ALA A 169 -15.88 -17.82 19.48
N GLY A 170 -15.65 -16.57 19.91
CA GLY A 170 -14.78 -16.25 21.04
C GLY A 170 -13.30 -16.16 20.72
N LEU A 171 -12.85 -16.49 19.49
CA LEU A 171 -11.49 -16.28 19.06
C LEU A 171 -11.17 -14.77 19.00
N THR A 172 -9.94 -14.42 19.33
CA THR A 172 -9.41 -13.06 19.12
C THR A 172 -8.72 -13.02 17.77
N LEU A 173 -9.31 -12.33 16.79
CA LEU A 173 -8.83 -12.26 15.43
C LEU A 173 -8.28 -10.87 15.09
N ARG A 174 -7.08 -10.84 14.59
CA ARG A 174 -6.46 -9.59 14.15
C ARG A 174 -7.10 -9.10 12.85
N VAL A 175 -7.37 -7.82 12.84
CA VAL A 175 -7.70 -7.05 11.63
C VAL A 175 -6.73 -5.89 11.47
N GLN A 176 -6.76 -5.24 10.30
CA GLN A 176 -6.12 -3.94 10.10
C GLN A 176 -6.73 -2.93 11.09
N GLU A 177 -6.08 -1.79 11.27
CA GLU A 177 -6.60 -0.68 12.08
C GLU A 177 -7.77 -0.02 11.35
N SER A 178 -8.91 -0.73 11.35
CA SER A 178 -10.14 -0.39 10.66
C SER A 178 -11.36 -0.78 11.48
N ASP A 179 -12.24 0.18 11.70
CA ASP A 179 -13.48 -0.05 12.45
C ASP A 179 -14.42 -0.96 11.69
N MET A 180 -14.50 -0.82 10.37
CA MET A 180 -15.32 -1.69 9.53
C MET A 180 -14.85 -3.15 9.55
N MET A 181 -13.53 -3.39 9.49
CA MET A 181 -13.00 -4.75 9.61
C MET A 181 -13.24 -5.32 11.01
N SER A 182 -13.21 -4.47 12.04
CA SER A 182 -13.55 -4.87 13.41
C SER A 182 -15.03 -5.25 13.55
N GLU A 183 -15.93 -4.50 12.92
CA GLU A 183 -17.37 -4.82 12.90
C GLU A 183 -17.62 -6.16 12.20
N MET A 184 -16.98 -6.43 11.08
CA MET A 184 -17.07 -7.73 10.40
C MET A 184 -16.72 -8.89 11.36
N ILE A 185 -15.65 -8.76 12.13
CA ILE A 185 -15.24 -9.81 13.09
C ILE A 185 -16.30 -10.00 14.19
N LEU A 186 -16.89 -8.92 14.69
CA LEU A 186 -17.97 -8.99 15.68
C LEU A 186 -19.22 -9.69 15.12
N ASP A 187 -19.61 -9.38 13.91
CA ASP A 187 -20.76 -10.00 13.23
C ASP A 187 -20.53 -11.48 12.96
N LEU A 188 -19.29 -11.89 12.73
CA LEU A 188 -18.88 -13.29 12.61
C LEU A 188 -18.81 -14.01 13.97
N GLY A 189 -19.05 -13.33 15.10
CA GLY A 189 -19.07 -13.90 16.46
C GLY A 189 -17.69 -14.01 17.13
N ALA A 190 -16.65 -13.45 16.55
CA ALA A 190 -15.30 -13.40 17.10
C ALA A 190 -15.00 -12.05 17.77
N LYS A 191 -13.81 -11.89 18.33
CA LYS A 191 -13.33 -10.66 18.96
C LYS A 191 -12.28 -10.00 18.08
N PRO A 192 -12.49 -8.75 17.63
CA PRO A 192 -11.49 -8.05 16.84
C PRO A 192 -10.31 -7.56 17.70
N ALA A 193 -9.12 -7.60 17.12
CA ALA A 193 -7.92 -6.97 17.65
C ALA A 193 -7.24 -6.18 16.54
N GLN A 194 -7.27 -4.87 16.62
CA GLN A 194 -6.54 -4.00 15.69
C GLN A 194 -5.05 -4.05 16.04
N VAL A 195 -4.24 -4.61 15.15
CA VAL A 195 -2.78 -4.73 15.33
C VAL A 195 -2.07 -4.31 14.05
N VAL A 196 -1.12 -3.40 14.17
CA VAL A 196 -0.29 -2.94 13.03
C VAL A 196 0.38 -4.12 12.32
N TYR A 197 0.49 -4.03 10.99
CA TYR A 197 0.90 -5.14 10.14
C TYR A 197 2.22 -5.80 10.58
N SER A 198 3.24 -5.00 10.89
CA SER A 198 4.56 -5.48 11.30
C SER A 198 4.58 -6.25 12.64
N ARG A 199 3.52 -6.18 13.43
CA ARG A 199 3.43 -6.86 14.74
C ARG A 199 2.63 -8.16 14.72
N VAL A 200 1.98 -8.49 13.60
CA VAL A 200 1.04 -9.64 13.53
C VAL A 200 1.75 -10.96 13.84
N TYR A 201 2.93 -11.20 13.26
CA TYR A 201 3.70 -12.41 13.57
C TYR A 201 3.97 -12.58 15.06
N ALA A 202 4.45 -11.52 15.71
CA ALA A 202 4.74 -11.54 17.14
C ALA A 202 3.49 -11.76 17.99
N ALA A 203 2.37 -11.14 17.64
CA ALA A 203 1.10 -11.31 18.34
C ALA A 203 0.56 -12.75 18.24
N LEU A 204 0.67 -13.38 17.05
CA LEU A 204 0.34 -14.79 16.85
C LEU A 204 1.28 -15.71 17.65
N HIS A 205 2.58 -15.47 17.55
CA HIS A 205 3.59 -16.27 18.24
C HIS A 205 3.41 -16.25 19.76
N ASN A 206 3.12 -15.07 20.33
CA ASN A 206 2.91 -14.88 21.76
C ASN A 206 1.51 -15.27 22.24
N ALA A 207 0.62 -15.75 21.36
CA ALA A 207 -0.76 -16.04 21.67
C ALA A 207 -1.57 -14.83 22.21
N GLU A 208 -1.21 -13.62 21.81
CA GLU A 208 -1.99 -12.40 22.06
C GLU A 208 -3.27 -12.40 21.21
N ILE A 209 -3.21 -13.06 20.04
CA ILE A 209 -4.33 -13.29 19.12
C ILE A 209 -4.37 -14.77 18.71
N ASP A 210 -5.56 -15.27 18.38
CA ASP A 210 -5.77 -16.65 17.97
C ASP A 210 -5.65 -16.85 16.45
N GLY A 211 -5.76 -15.78 15.71
CA GLY A 211 -5.67 -15.78 14.26
C GLY A 211 -5.67 -14.37 13.68
N ALA A 212 -5.65 -14.31 12.37
CA ALA A 212 -5.74 -13.06 11.62
C ALA A 212 -6.41 -13.34 10.25
N GLU A 213 -6.56 -12.30 9.45
CA GLU A 213 -7.06 -12.41 8.08
C GLU A 213 -6.16 -11.63 7.12
N ASN A 214 -5.89 -12.20 5.96
CA ASN A 214 -5.16 -11.54 4.88
C ASN A 214 -5.21 -12.41 3.60
N ASN A 215 -4.50 -11.96 2.55
CA ASN A 215 -4.27 -12.68 1.32
C ASN A 215 -3.09 -13.66 1.41
N TRP A 216 -2.97 -14.55 0.43
CA TRP A 216 -1.90 -15.56 0.38
C TRP A 216 -0.48 -14.96 0.33
N PRO A 217 -0.18 -13.95 -0.52
CA PRO A 217 1.14 -13.34 -0.55
C PRO A 217 1.59 -12.74 0.77
N SER A 218 0.68 -12.06 1.50
CA SER A 218 0.99 -11.50 2.82
C SER A 218 1.20 -12.57 3.88
N TYR A 219 0.39 -13.62 3.87
CA TYR A 219 0.52 -14.76 4.78
C TYR A 219 1.87 -15.45 4.62
N GLU A 220 2.34 -15.63 3.37
CA GLU A 220 3.66 -16.17 3.05
C GLU A 220 4.78 -15.18 3.44
N ALA A 221 4.74 -13.95 2.92
CA ALA A 221 5.83 -12.98 3.05
C ALA A 221 6.15 -12.62 4.50
N MET A 222 5.14 -12.61 5.38
CA MET A 222 5.29 -12.29 6.80
C MET A 222 5.53 -13.52 7.68
N GLY A 223 5.63 -14.71 7.10
CA GLY A 223 5.87 -15.96 7.83
C GLY A 223 4.74 -16.37 8.77
N HIS A 224 3.53 -15.84 8.58
CA HIS A 224 2.40 -16.12 9.50
C HIS A 224 2.05 -17.60 9.55
N TYR A 225 2.32 -18.36 8.49
CA TYR A 225 2.12 -19.79 8.40
C TYR A 225 2.90 -20.60 9.46
N GLU A 226 4.02 -20.10 9.95
CA GLU A 226 4.83 -20.77 10.97
C GLU A 226 4.12 -20.82 12.34
N VAL A 227 3.26 -19.83 12.60
CA VAL A 227 2.61 -19.60 13.90
C VAL A 227 1.09 -19.72 13.86
N ALA A 228 0.50 -19.78 12.67
CA ALA A 228 -0.93 -19.95 12.42
C ALA A 228 -1.14 -20.82 11.17
N PRO A 229 -0.91 -22.16 11.27
CA PRO A 229 -0.81 -23.06 10.13
C PRO A 229 -2.14 -23.51 9.53
N TYR A 230 -3.29 -23.04 10.06
CA TYR A 230 -4.61 -23.41 9.57
C TYR A 230 -5.20 -22.25 8.77
N PHE A 231 -5.34 -22.41 7.47
CA PHE A 231 -5.88 -21.41 6.56
C PHE A 231 -7.31 -21.76 6.17
N LEU A 232 -8.27 -20.93 6.57
CA LEU A 232 -9.66 -21.04 6.19
C LEU A 232 -9.93 -20.23 4.93
N LYS A 233 -10.03 -20.88 3.78
CA LYS A 233 -10.31 -20.25 2.49
C LYS A 233 -11.80 -19.90 2.39
N ASP A 234 -12.20 -18.85 3.11
CA ASP A 234 -13.57 -18.32 3.15
C ASP A 234 -13.76 -17.16 2.14
N GLU A 235 -12.68 -16.49 1.75
CA GLU A 235 -12.67 -15.45 0.72
C GLU A 235 -13.68 -14.33 1.02
N HIS A 236 -13.65 -13.83 2.26
CA HIS A 236 -14.67 -12.92 2.77
C HIS A 236 -14.60 -11.50 2.20
N ALA A 237 -13.44 -11.00 1.82
CA ALA A 237 -13.32 -9.64 1.32
C ALA A 237 -12.22 -9.49 0.26
N ARG A 238 -12.45 -8.55 -0.67
CA ARG A 238 -11.40 -7.95 -1.50
C ARG A 238 -11.20 -6.52 -1.03
N VAL A 239 -9.98 -6.22 -0.62
CA VAL A 239 -9.61 -4.89 -0.13
C VAL A 239 -8.48 -4.40 -1.02
N PRO A 240 -8.80 -3.70 -2.12
CA PRO A 240 -7.79 -3.18 -3.02
C PRO A 240 -6.91 -2.17 -2.30
N GLU A 241 -5.76 -1.89 -2.89
CA GLU A 241 -4.83 -0.89 -2.39
C GLU A 241 -4.75 0.29 -3.35
N LEU A 242 -4.31 1.43 -2.85
CA LEU A 242 -4.22 2.65 -3.63
C LEU A 242 -2.77 3.09 -3.74
N GLN A 243 -2.39 3.49 -4.95
CA GLN A 243 -1.19 4.28 -5.17
C GLN A 243 -1.57 5.76 -5.10
N LEU A 244 -0.93 6.49 -4.20
CA LEU A 244 -1.25 7.87 -3.88
C LEU A 244 -0.06 8.79 -4.12
N ALA A 245 -0.36 10.05 -4.46
CA ALA A 245 0.55 11.18 -4.32
C ALA A 245 0.00 12.17 -3.29
N SER A 246 0.87 12.91 -2.60
CA SER A 246 0.45 14.09 -1.85
C SER A 246 0.18 15.25 -2.82
N GLU A 247 -0.78 16.12 -2.49
CA GLU A 247 -1.02 17.34 -3.26
C GLU A 247 0.26 18.18 -3.35
N ALA A 248 0.98 18.31 -2.23
CA ALA A 248 2.26 19.03 -2.18
C ALA A 248 3.33 18.46 -3.15
N ALA A 249 3.34 17.15 -3.38
CA ALA A 249 4.27 16.56 -4.37
C ALA A 249 3.86 16.93 -5.80
N MET A 250 2.56 16.92 -6.08
CA MET A 250 2.03 17.30 -7.39
C MET A 250 2.26 18.80 -7.69
N GLU A 251 2.17 19.66 -6.68
CA GLU A 251 2.51 21.09 -6.79
C GLU A 251 4.01 21.29 -7.12
N LYS A 252 4.92 20.66 -6.37
CA LYS A 252 6.38 20.70 -6.65
C LYS A 252 6.71 20.23 -8.07
N LEU A 253 6.01 19.19 -8.54
CA LEU A 253 6.17 18.68 -9.90
C LEU A 253 5.69 19.69 -10.95
N ALA A 254 4.54 20.33 -10.72
CA ALA A 254 3.99 21.34 -11.62
C ALA A 254 4.86 22.62 -11.66
N GLU A 255 5.46 23.03 -10.53
CA GLU A 255 6.43 24.13 -10.48
C GLU A 255 7.69 23.85 -11.29
N LEU A 256 8.15 22.59 -11.32
CA LEU A 256 9.31 22.18 -12.09
C LEU A 256 9.01 22.10 -13.59
N ASP A 257 7.86 21.52 -13.96
CA ASP A 257 7.36 21.44 -15.33
C ASP A 257 5.85 21.16 -15.30
N GLU A 258 5.06 22.01 -15.97
CA GLU A 258 3.58 21.88 -16.00
C GLU A 258 3.07 20.54 -16.54
N ARG A 259 3.87 19.77 -17.28
CA ARG A 259 3.54 18.45 -17.82
C ARG A 259 3.76 17.32 -16.82
N PHE A 260 4.55 17.52 -15.77
CA PHE A 260 4.96 16.44 -14.87
C PHE A 260 3.80 15.81 -14.10
N PRO A 261 2.80 16.55 -13.60
CA PRO A 261 1.62 15.94 -12.98
C PRO A 261 0.91 14.89 -13.86
N ASP A 262 0.77 15.15 -15.15
CA ASP A 262 0.14 14.21 -16.08
C ASP A 262 1.03 13.01 -16.38
N ILE A 263 2.35 13.22 -16.44
CA ILE A 263 3.34 12.14 -16.53
C ILE A 263 3.23 11.23 -15.31
N ILE A 264 3.16 11.78 -14.10
CA ILE A 264 3.01 11.01 -12.85
C ILE A 264 1.74 10.16 -12.88
N ARG A 265 0.59 10.75 -13.25
CA ARG A 265 -0.68 10.00 -13.37
C ARG A 265 -0.58 8.85 -14.38
N THR A 266 0.10 9.08 -15.49
CA THR A 266 0.33 8.05 -16.50
C THR A 266 1.24 6.93 -15.98
N CYS A 267 2.35 7.29 -15.33
CA CYS A 267 3.26 6.32 -14.70
C CYS A 267 2.53 5.48 -13.63
N GLY A 268 1.65 6.12 -12.82
CA GLY A 268 0.83 5.42 -11.84
C GLY A 268 -0.07 4.35 -12.45
N LYS A 269 -0.79 4.68 -13.52
CA LYS A 269 -1.65 3.73 -14.24
C LYS A 269 -0.85 2.57 -14.83
N GLU A 270 0.31 2.84 -15.42
CA GLU A 270 1.14 1.81 -16.04
C GLU A 270 1.78 0.88 -15.00
N SER A 271 2.27 1.43 -13.89
CA SER A 271 2.82 0.61 -12.79
C SER A 271 1.74 -0.28 -12.15
N ALA A 272 0.49 0.18 -12.06
CA ALA A 272 -0.62 -0.63 -11.57
C ALA A 272 -0.92 -1.83 -12.48
N LEU A 273 -0.85 -1.65 -13.80
CA LEU A 273 -1.02 -2.78 -14.73
C LEU A 273 0.12 -3.79 -14.62
N ALA A 274 1.33 -3.36 -14.29
CA ALA A 274 2.45 -4.25 -14.03
C ALA A 274 2.25 -4.98 -12.69
N GLU A 275 1.82 -4.27 -11.64
CA GLU A 275 1.51 -4.82 -10.33
C GLU A 275 0.52 -5.99 -10.41
N ARG A 276 -0.62 -5.81 -11.09
CA ARG A 276 -1.67 -6.85 -11.21
C ARG A 276 -1.17 -8.15 -11.84
N ARG A 277 -0.22 -8.07 -12.79
CA ARG A 277 0.42 -9.26 -13.36
C ARG A 277 1.32 -9.97 -12.35
N LEU A 278 2.16 -9.19 -11.67
CA LEU A 278 3.03 -9.71 -10.60
C LEU A 278 2.21 -10.31 -9.45
N TRP A 279 1.07 -9.65 -9.12
CA TRP A 279 0.16 -10.13 -8.10
C TRP A 279 -0.42 -11.50 -8.44
N ALA A 280 -0.97 -11.66 -9.64
CA ALA A 280 -1.57 -12.93 -10.07
C ALA A 280 -0.55 -14.09 -10.03
N GLU A 281 0.70 -13.84 -10.42
CA GLU A 281 1.79 -14.82 -10.35
C GLU A 281 2.15 -15.14 -8.90
N ARG A 282 2.26 -14.13 -8.04
CA ARG A 282 2.61 -14.29 -6.63
C ARG A 282 1.50 -15.01 -5.85
N GLU A 283 0.24 -14.65 -6.05
CA GLU A 283 -0.89 -15.28 -5.37
C GLU A 283 -0.98 -16.77 -5.68
N ALA A 284 -0.84 -17.14 -6.97
CA ALA A 284 -0.84 -18.54 -7.40
C ALA A 284 0.34 -19.33 -6.83
N SER A 285 1.54 -18.74 -6.75
CA SER A 285 2.72 -19.39 -6.19
C SER A 285 2.64 -19.49 -4.68
N ALA A 286 2.15 -18.48 -3.98
CA ALA A 286 2.05 -18.48 -2.53
C ALA A 286 1.12 -19.56 -2.00
N GLU A 287 -0.09 -19.72 -2.54
CA GLU A 287 -0.98 -20.82 -2.14
C GLU A 287 -0.30 -22.19 -2.31
N LYS A 288 0.39 -22.38 -3.43
CA LYS A 288 1.11 -23.64 -3.70
C LYS A 288 2.23 -23.87 -2.68
N HIS A 289 3.08 -22.89 -2.45
CA HIS A 289 4.19 -23.00 -1.50
C HIS A 289 3.68 -23.28 -0.07
N MET A 290 2.62 -22.62 0.36
CA MET A 290 2.07 -22.82 1.70
C MET A 290 1.52 -24.24 1.88
N ARG A 291 0.88 -24.82 0.86
CA ARG A 291 0.46 -26.22 0.88
C ARG A 291 1.66 -27.19 0.92
N GLU A 292 2.72 -26.91 0.19
CA GLU A 292 3.97 -27.70 0.22
C GLU A 292 4.69 -27.61 1.57
N TRP A 293 4.58 -26.48 2.28
CA TRP A 293 5.06 -26.28 3.64
C TRP A 293 4.26 -27.03 4.72
N GLY A 294 3.06 -27.50 4.39
CA GLY A 294 2.20 -28.24 5.30
C GLY A 294 1.11 -27.42 5.96
N VAL A 295 0.79 -26.23 5.43
CA VAL A 295 -0.39 -25.46 5.85
C VAL A 295 -1.65 -26.26 5.54
N GLU A 296 -2.49 -26.45 6.56
CA GLU A 296 -3.78 -27.09 6.39
C GLU A 296 -4.82 -26.08 5.87
N VAL A 297 -5.30 -26.30 4.65
CA VAL A 297 -6.26 -25.41 3.99
C VAL A 297 -7.65 -26.03 4.05
N THR A 298 -8.55 -25.35 4.75
CA THR A 298 -9.98 -25.66 4.77
C THR A 298 -10.72 -24.77 3.77
N THR A 299 -11.48 -25.39 2.85
CA THR A 299 -12.39 -24.63 1.96
C THR A 299 -13.82 -24.75 2.52
N LEU A 300 -14.49 -23.63 2.69
CA LEU A 300 -15.85 -23.63 3.19
C LEU A 300 -16.80 -24.36 2.24
N SER A 301 -17.68 -25.18 2.82
CA SER A 301 -18.82 -25.71 2.07
C SER A 301 -19.75 -24.55 1.63
N ALA A 302 -20.57 -24.78 0.61
CA ALA A 302 -21.54 -23.77 0.15
C ALA A 302 -22.52 -23.36 1.29
N VAL A 303 -22.84 -24.28 2.19
CA VAL A 303 -23.70 -24.01 3.36
C VAL A 303 -23.00 -23.09 4.35
N GLU A 304 -21.75 -23.37 4.69
CA GLU A 304 -20.99 -22.50 5.61
C GLU A 304 -20.72 -21.13 4.96
N LYS A 305 -20.36 -21.07 3.66
CA LYS A 305 -20.17 -19.78 2.96
C LYS A 305 -21.45 -18.94 2.98
N ALA A 306 -22.63 -19.57 2.89
CA ALA A 306 -23.92 -18.88 3.04
C ALA A 306 -24.13 -18.37 4.49
N ARG A 307 -23.69 -19.10 5.51
CA ARG A 307 -23.75 -18.66 6.91
C ARG A 307 -22.83 -17.46 7.17
N PHE A 308 -21.61 -17.49 6.67
CA PHE A 308 -20.69 -16.34 6.75
C PHE A 308 -21.31 -15.10 6.12
N ARG A 309 -21.87 -15.22 4.90
CA ARG A 309 -22.55 -14.12 4.22
C ARG A 309 -23.72 -13.57 5.02
N ALA A 310 -24.54 -14.47 5.58
CA ALA A 310 -25.70 -14.07 6.38
C ALA A 310 -25.29 -13.37 7.68
N ALA A 311 -24.18 -13.76 8.30
CA ALA A 311 -23.67 -13.14 9.51
C ALA A 311 -23.26 -11.67 9.29
N VAL A 312 -22.64 -11.36 8.15
CA VAL A 312 -22.17 -9.99 7.82
C VAL A 312 -23.19 -9.15 7.03
N GLU A 313 -24.34 -9.71 6.67
CA GLU A 313 -25.40 -8.96 5.97
C GLU A 313 -25.86 -7.69 6.71
N PRO A 314 -25.92 -7.64 8.06
CA PRO A 314 -26.26 -6.42 8.79
C PRO A 314 -25.34 -5.23 8.47
N MET A 315 -24.07 -5.46 8.13
CA MET A 315 -23.13 -4.40 7.74
C MET A 315 -23.63 -3.57 6.54
N TYR A 316 -24.35 -4.20 5.62
CA TYR A 316 -24.89 -3.52 4.44
C TYR A 316 -25.98 -2.50 4.79
N ALA A 317 -26.66 -2.66 5.95
CA ALA A 317 -27.65 -1.71 6.41
C ALA A 317 -27.04 -0.33 6.78
N ALA A 318 -25.79 -0.30 7.22
CA ALA A 318 -25.09 0.94 7.48
C ALA A 318 -24.84 1.78 6.19
N PHE A 319 -24.95 1.13 5.03
CA PHE A 319 -24.74 1.74 3.70
C PHE A 319 -26.05 1.89 2.91
N GLU A 320 -27.21 2.02 3.58
CA GLU A 320 -28.51 2.17 2.92
C GLU A 320 -28.56 3.36 1.95
N GLU A 321 -27.95 4.49 2.32
CA GLU A 321 -27.85 5.67 1.44
C GLU A 321 -27.03 5.40 0.15
N GLN A 322 -26.09 4.44 0.20
CA GLN A 322 -25.25 4.00 -0.92
C GLN A 322 -25.80 2.74 -1.62
N SER A 323 -27.02 2.31 -1.31
CA SER A 323 -27.63 1.08 -1.86
C SER A 323 -27.61 1.03 -3.39
N ARG A 324 -27.80 2.17 -4.06
CA ARG A 324 -27.70 2.28 -5.53
C ARG A 324 -26.29 2.04 -6.03
N LEU A 325 -25.28 2.53 -5.31
CA LEU A 325 -23.87 2.31 -5.63
C LEU A 325 -23.52 0.83 -5.46
N ILE A 326 -23.91 0.22 -4.34
CA ILE A 326 -23.73 -1.21 -4.09
C ILE A 326 -24.35 -2.05 -5.19
N GLN A 327 -25.57 -1.68 -5.64
CA GLN A 327 -26.21 -2.35 -6.77
C GLN A 327 -25.41 -2.20 -8.06
N ARG A 328 -24.96 -0.98 -8.41
CA ARG A 328 -24.09 -0.76 -9.59
C ARG A 328 -22.81 -1.61 -9.53
N ILE A 329 -22.20 -1.72 -8.34
CA ILE A 329 -20.99 -2.54 -8.13
C ILE A 329 -21.30 -4.02 -8.36
N ARG A 330 -22.43 -4.52 -7.84
CA ARG A 330 -22.82 -5.94 -7.98
C ARG A 330 -23.23 -6.31 -9.41
N GLU A 331 -23.70 -5.35 -10.21
CA GLU A 331 -24.15 -5.55 -11.60
C GLU A 331 -23.01 -5.33 -12.62
N ALA A 332 -21.89 -4.76 -12.20
CA ALA A 332 -20.72 -4.57 -13.06
C ALA A 332 -20.02 -5.94 -13.31
#